data_0cd04b559aa8658f78e0f4a5b831dbc0
#
_entry.id   0cd04b559aa8658f78e0f4a5b831dbc0
#
_cell.length_a   1.000
_cell.length_b   1.000
_cell.length_c   1.000
_cell.angle_alpha   90.00
_cell.angle_beta   90.00
_cell.angle_gamma   90.00
#
_symmetry.space_group_name_H-M   'P 1'
#
loop_
_entity.id
_entity.type
_entity.pdbx_description
1 polymer ?
#
loop_
_entity_poly.entity_id
_entity_poly.type
_entity_poly.pdbx_seq_one_letter_code
_entity_poly.pdbx_strand_id
1 'polypeptide(L)'
;MTSVVVVGSGFTGFECARQLARKMRRHAKSGASVDITIISPVDYMLYTPLLPDVAGGVVDARFVAIPLANTLRGVQAVRGRVDSVDFDGHTVTFTDPEERVRSVSWDRLVLTPGSVTRLFDVPGLAKHARGLKSTAEALYLRDHVLEQLELADVDDDPGRTAARRTIVVVGASYSGTELAVQLRALADSAAKQMNFDPADVNFVLLDLAEQVMPEVGEKLGAAAMRVLKSRGIDVRLGVTLKEVHAEHVVLTDDSLIRTHTVAWVTGVTGAPLIEKLGLPTEKGRLKVQTDLQVPGHPDVFAAGDAAAVPDVTQPGNITPPTAQHATRQGKVLGRNVAASLGYGKTKQYKHRNMGLVVDLGPRYAVANPLNIQLSGFPAKAVTRAYHLYAIPRFVNRRAVTLAYLTDMFFDRSVVSFGLSSKEDAQFAGSEGIPMPKPD
;
A
#
# COMPACT_ATOMS: atom_id res chain seq x y z
N MET A 1 -29.40 8.75 -19.46
CA MET A 1 -27.97 9.06 -19.33
C MET A 1 -27.36 7.87 -18.63
N THR A 2 -26.33 7.27 -19.19
CA THR A 2 -25.76 6.02 -18.64
C THR A 2 -24.86 6.36 -17.44
N SER A 3 -25.05 5.65 -16.33
CA SER A 3 -24.29 5.85 -15.09
C SER A 3 -23.26 4.74 -14.87
N VAL A 4 -22.02 5.12 -14.60
CA VAL A 4 -20.95 4.19 -14.24
C VAL A 4 -20.44 4.54 -12.85
N VAL A 5 -20.55 3.61 -11.92
CA VAL A 5 -20.06 3.77 -10.54
C VAL A 5 -18.76 2.97 -10.35
N VAL A 6 -17.73 3.63 -9.87
CA VAL A 6 -16.42 3.05 -9.53
C VAL A 6 -16.23 3.08 -8.02
N VAL A 7 -16.08 1.93 -7.40
CA VAL A 7 -15.83 1.80 -5.96
C VAL A 7 -14.33 1.67 -5.71
N GLY A 8 -13.79 2.64 -4.96
CA GLY A 8 -12.37 2.70 -4.59
C GLY A 8 -11.52 3.55 -5.53
N SER A 9 -10.69 4.42 -4.95
CA SER A 9 -9.81 5.37 -5.64
C SER A 9 -8.34 4.96 -5.72
N GLY A 10 -8.01 3.71 -5.34
CA GLY A 10 -6.66 3.18 -5.49
C GLY A 10 -6.19 3.11 -6.95
N PHE A 11 -5.01 2.53 -7.21
CA PHE A 11 -4.43 2.44 -8.55
C PHE A 11 -5.41 1.99 -9.62
N THR A 12 -6.19 0.94 -9.35
CA THR A 12 -7.10 0.34 -10.32
C THR A 12 -8.29 1.24 -10.63
N GLY A 13 -9.00 1.71 -9.60
CA GLY A 13 -10.18 2.57 -9.77
C GLY A 13 -9.82 3.92 -10.39
N PHE A 14 -8.74 4.53 -9.94
CA PHE A 14 -8.21 5.77 -10.51
C PHE A 14 -7.89 5.64 -12.01
N GLU A 15 -7.15 4.58 -12.40
CA GLU A 15 -6.80 4.37 -13.80
C GLU A 15 -8.01 3.96 -14.66
N CYS A 16 -8.95 3.19 -14.09
CA CYS A 16 -10.21 2.84 -14.75
C CYS A 16 -11.02 4.10 -15.07
N ALA A 17 -11.32 4.93 -14.06
CA ALA A 17 -12.08 6.17 -14.22
C ALA A 17 -11.39 7.13 -15.20
N ARG A 18 -10.05 7.26 -15.12
CA ARG A 18 -9.25 8.09 -16.03
C ARG A 18 -9.34 7.63 -17.49
N GLN A 19 -9.21 6.31 -17.73
CA GLN A 19 -9.28 5.75 -19.08
C GLN A 19 -10.70 5.84 -19.65
N LEU A 20 -11.71 5.52 -18.85
CA LEU A 20 -13.11 5.63 -19.24
C LEU A 20 -13.45 7.08 -19.60
N ALA A 21 -13.17 8.05 -18.74
CA ALA A 21 -13.43 9.47 -19.01
C ALA A 21 -12.70 9.97 -20.25
N ARG A 22 -11.44 9.55 -20.49
CA ARG A 22 -10.71 9.88 -21.73
C ARG A 22 -11.40 9.31 -22.98
N LYS A 23 -11.91 8.09 -22.88
CA LYS A 23 -12.60 7.42 -23.98
C LYS A 23 -13.92 8.14 -24.29
N MET A 24 -14.73 8.44 -23.27
CA MET A 24 -16.01 9.12 -23.43
C MET A 24 -15.85 10.52 -24.01
N ARG A 25 -14.86 11.30 -23.57
CA ARG A 25 -14.57 12.62 -24.16
C ARG A 25 -14.24 12.55 -25.67
N ARG A 26 -13.60 11.47 -26.15
CA ARG A 26 -13.34 11.30 -27.59
C ARG A 26 -14.60 11.00 -28.38
N HIS A 27 -15.61 10.41 -27.74
CA HIS A 27 -16.89 10.06 -28.35
C HIS A 27 -18.01 11.06 -28.02
N ALA A 28 -17.74 12.15 -27.29
CA ALA A 28 -18.73 13.14 -26.91
C ALA A 28 -19.39 13.80 -28.14
N LYS A 29 -18.64 14.00 -29.23
CA LYS A 29 -19.17 14.54 -30.50
C LYS A 29 -20.18 13.61 -31.20
N SER A 30 -20.18 12.32 -30.87
CA SER A 30 -21.15 11.32 -31.37
C SER A 30 -22.34 11.10 -30.42
N GLY A 31 -22.58 12.03 -29.46
CA GLY A 31 -23.74 11.95 -28.57
C GLY A 31 -23.52 11.06 -27.34
N ALA A 32 -22.30 10.56 -27.11
CA ALA A 32 -22.01 9.76 -25.93
C ALA A 32 -22.11 10.62 -24.64
N SER A 33 -23.07 10.29 -23.79
CA SER A 33 -23.24 10.90 -22.47
C SER A 33 -23.19 9.79 -21.41
N VAL A 34 -22.11 9.78 -20.62
CA VAL A 34 -21.89 8.81 -19.56
C VAL A 34 -21.45 9.59 -18.30
N ASP A 35 -22.22 9.43 -17.23
CA ASP A 35 -21.88 9.93 -15.91
C ASP A 35 -20.97 8.95 -15.21
N ILE A 36 -19.81 9.39 -14.82
CA ILE A 36 -18.82 8.57 -14.12
C ILE A 36 -18.68 9.08 -12.70
N THR A 37 -19.04 8.26 -11.72
CA THR A 37 -18.89 8.55 -10.30
C THR A 37 -17.87 7.60 -9.68
N ILE A 38 -16.88 8.14 -8.96
CA ILE A 38 -15.96 7.36 -8.14
C ILE A 38 -16.26 7.61 -6.66
N ILE A 39 -16.51 6.51 -5.90
CA ILE A 39 -16.81 6.56 -4.46
C ILE A 39 -15.61 6.00 -3.71
N SER A 40 -15.08 6.75 -2.76
CA SER A 40 -13.94 6.35 -1.94
C SER A 40 -13.97 7.03 -0.57
N PRO A 41 -13.50 6.37 0.50
CA PRO A 41 -13.42 7.01 1.83
C PRO A 41 -12.45 8.20 1.87
N VAL A 42 -11.54 8.30 0.90
CA VAL A 42 -10.61 9.42 0.76
C VAL A 42 -10.78 10.12 -0.58
N ASP A 43 -10.40 11.39 -0.65
CA ASP A 43 -10.52 12.26 -1.83
C ASP A 43 -9.27 12.24 -2.75
N TYR A 44 -8.40 11.26 -2.52
CA TYR A 44 -7.15 11.10 -3.27
C TYR A 44 -6.90 9.64 -3.68
N MET A 45 -6.04 9.47 -4.66
CA MET A 45 -5.36 8.20 -4.95
C MET A 45 -4.03 8.20 -4.22
N LEU A 46 -3.78 7.19 -3.38
CA LEU A 46 -2.54 7.04 -2.64
C LEU A 46 -1.50 6.28 -3.49
N TYR A 47 -0.33 6.89 -3.68
CA TYR A 47 0.82 6.23 -4.30
C TYR A 47 1.60 5.44 -3.24
N THR A 48 1.05 4.28 -2.86
CA THR A 48 1.53 3.43 -1.75
C THR A 48 3.00 2.99 -1.84
N PRO A 49 3.66 2.85 -3.03
CA PRO A 49 5.06 2.45 -3.07
C PRO A 49 6.04 3.42 -2.39
N LEU A 50 5.62 4.64 -2.08
CA LEU A 50 6.44 5.62 -1.35
C LEU A 50 6.03 5.78 0.13
N LEU A 51 5.18 4.92 0.66
CA LEU A 51 4.87 4.93 2.10
C LEU A 51 6.09 4.65 3.00
N PRO A 52 7.03 3.76 2.64
CA PRO A 52 8.28 3.62 3.38
C PRO A 52 9.08 4.93 3.44
N ASP A 53 9.14 5.69 2.32
CA ASP A 53 9.80 7.01 2.28
C ASP A 53 9.07 8.05 3.15
N VAL A 54 7.73 7.98 3.25
CA VAL A 54 6.94 8.82 4.17
C VAL A 54 7.26 8.48 5.62
N ALA A 55 7.22 7.19 5.98
CA ALA A 55 7.55 6.72 7.33
C ALA A 55 9.01 7.03 7.71
N GLY A 56 9.92 7.01 6.74
CA GLY A 56 11.32 7.40 6.94
C GLY A 56 11.60 8.91 6.92
N GLY A 57 10.57 9.77 6.69
CA GLY A 57 10.75 11.22 6.67
C GLY A 57 11.40 11.79 5.41
N VAL A 58 11.53 10.99 4.34
CA VAL A 58 12.10 11.43 3.04
C VAL A 58 11.10 12.23 2.23
N VAL A 59 9.83 11.78 2.22
CA VAL A 59 8.76 12.35 1.39
C VAL A 59 7.58 12.75 2.27
N ASP A 60 7.07 13.95 2.10
CA ASP A 60 5.84 14.39 2.76
C ASP A 60 4.63 13.59 2.25
N ALA A 61 3.75 13.16 3.16
CA ALA A 61 2.55 12.38 2.84
C ALA A 61 1.65 13.03 1.79
N ARG A 62 1.61 14.38 1.75
CA ARG A 62 0.85 15.14 0.74
C ARG A 62 1.37 14.94 -0.68
N PHE A 63 2.65 14.59 -0.85
CA PHE A 63 3.25 14.41 -2.18
C PHE A 63 2.92 13.07 -2.82
N VAL A 64 2.55 12.07 -2.00
CA VAL A 64 2.12 10.74 -2.45
C VAL A 64 0.59 10.60 -2.55
N ALA A 65 -0.16 11.57 -2.03
CA ALA A 65 -1.61 11.67 -2.13
C ALA A 65 -1.99 12.50 -3.39
N ILE A 66 -2.62 11.86 -4.38
CA ILE A 66 -2.98 12.47 -5.66
C ILE A 66 -4.46 12.87 -5.64
N PRO A 67 -4.83 14.16 -5.57
CA PRO A 67 -6.22 14.60 -5.50
C PRO A 67 -7.06 14.11 -6.67
N LEU A 68 -8.23 13.52 -6.41
CA LEU A 68 -9.14 13.02 -7.45
C LEU A 68 -9.75 14.17 -8.26
N ALA A 69 -10.31 15.17 -7.59
CA ALA A 69 -11.05 16.27 -8.20
C ALA A 69 -10.26 17.02 -9.29
N ASN A 70 -8.97 17.27 -9.04
CA ASN A 70 -8.12 18.02 -9.98
C ASN A 70 -7.42 17.13 -11.03
N THR A 71 -7.52 15.81 -10.89
CA THR A 71 -6.78 14.86 -11.75
C THR A 71 -7.71 14.08 -12.66
N LEU A 72 -8.93 13.75 -12.20
CA LEU A 72 -9.93 12.99 -12.95
C LEU A 72 -10.96 13.92 -13.60
N ARG A 73 -10.59 14.55 -14.72
CA ARG A 73 -11.50 15.43 -15.47
C ARG A 73 -12.68 14.63 -16.05
N GLY A 74 -13.92 15.07 -15.76
CA GLY A 74 -15.16 14.44 -16.23
C GLY A 74 -15.52 13.20 -15.41
N VAL A 75 -15.09 13.15 -14.16
CA VAL A 75 -15.47 12.14 -13.16
C VAL A 75 -15.94 12.89 -11.92
N GLN A 76 -17.09 12.51 -11.38
CA GLN A 76 -17.58 12.99 -10.11
C GLN A 76 -16.90 12.18 -9.00
N ALA A 77 -16.13 12.82 -8.14
CA ALA A 77 -15.54 12.20 -6.96
C ALA A 77 -16.49 12.40 -5.76
N VAL A 78 -16.90 11.29 -5.15
CA VAL A 78 -17.76 11.27 -3.97
C VAL A 78 -16.98 10.66 -2.81
N ARG A 79 -16.85 11.39 -1.72
CA ARG A 79 -16.22 10.89 -0.51
C ARG A 79 -17.25 10.09 0.30
N GLY A 80 -16.95 8.81 0.51
CA GLY A 80 -17.80 7.90 1.27
C GLY A 80 -17.26 6.48 1.29
N ARG A 81 -17.61 5.75 2.33
CA ARG A 81 -17.30 4.32 2.49
C ARG A 81 -18.48 3.52 1.97
N VAL A 82 -18.24 2.71 0.96
CA VAL A 82 -19.26 1.79 0.44
C VAL A 82 -19.52 0.69 1.45
N ASP A 83 -20.78 0.52 1.84
CA ASP A 83 -21.23 -0.44 2.84
C ASP A 83 -21.82 -1.70 2.21
N SER A 84 -22.59 -1.54 1.12
CA SER A 84 -23.26 -2.65 0.43
C SER A 84 -23.52 -2.32 -1.05
N VAL A 85 -23.77 -3.39 -1.81
CA VAL A 85 -24.20 -3.34 -3.22
C VAL A 85 -25.45 -4.19 -3.37
N ASP A 86 -26.48 -3.62 -3.93
CA ASP A 86 -27.67 -4.33 -4.42
C ASP A 86 -27.52 -4.54 -5.92
N PHE A 87 -27.30 -5.81 -6.35
CA PHE A 87 -27.10 -6.16 -7.74
C PHE A 87 -28.40 -6.18 -8.53
N ASP A 88 -29.53 -6.54 -7.90
CA ASP A 88 -30.84 -6.60 -8.54
C ASP A 88 -31.44 -5.20 -8.70
N GLY A 89 -31.33 -4.37 -7.63
CA GLY A 89 -31.77 -2.99 -7.64
C GLY A 89 -30.79 -2.01 -8.29
N HIS A 90 -29.62 -2.48 -8.76
CA HIS A 90 -28.56 -1.67 -9.39
C HIS A 90 -28.18 -0.45 -8.54
N THR A 91 -27.97 -0.64 -7.23
CA THR A 91 -27.66 0.44 -6.30
C THR A 91 -26.42 0.14 -5.45
N VAL A 92 -25.62 1.18 -5.17
CA VAL A 92 -24.52 1.16 -4.19
C VAL A 92 -24.93 2.03 -3.02
N THR A 93 -24.89 1.49 -1.81
CA THR A 93 -25.12 2.22 -0.55
C THR A 93 -23.78 2.53 0.09
N PHE A 94 -23.61 3.78 0.55
CA PHE A 94 -22.39 4.25 1.18
C PHE A 94 -22.68 5.24 2.30
N THR A 95 -21.78 5.33 3.27
CA THR A 95 -21.80 6.32 4.37
C THR A 95 -20.85 7.47 4.02
N ASP A 96 -21.38 8.70 4.03
CA ASP A 96 -20.60 9.92 3.78
C ASP A 96 -19.81 10.37 5.04
N PRO A 97 -18.91 11.37 4.93
CA PRO A 97 -18.14 11.85 6.09
C PRO A 97 -18.97 12.50 7.22
N GLU A 98 -20.24 12.77 6.99
CA GLU A 98 -21.19 13.24 8.02
C GLU A 98 -22.04 12.11 8.59
N GLU A 99 -21.59 10.85 8.43
CA GLU A 99 -22.26 9.62 8.88
C GLU A 99 -23.66 9.42 8.28
N ARG A 100 -23.99 10.08 7.16
CA ARG A 100 -25.28 9.90 6.48
C ARG A 100 -25.20 8.76 5.48
N VAL A 101 -26.18 7.86 5.53
CA VAL A 101 -26.35 6.79 4.56
C VAL A 101 -26.93 7.37 3.26
N ARG A 102 -26.24 7.12 2.15
CA ARG A 102 -26.62 7.56 0.81
C ARG A 102 -26.61 6.38 -0.15
N SER A 103 -27.30 6.53 -1.28
CA SER A 103 -27.30 5.55 -2.35
C SER A 103 -27.11 6.21 -3.72
N VAL A 104 -26.56 5.46 -4.65
CA VAL A 104 -26.40 5.86 -6.06
C VAL A 104 -26.69 4.67 -6.96
N SER A 105 -27.49 4.91 -8.02
CA SER A 105 -27.81 3.89 -9.03
C SER A 105 -26.73 3.80 -10.10
N TRP A 106 -26.61 2.63 -10.73
CA TRP A 106 -25.62 2.37 -11.75
C TRP A 106 -26.16 1.50 -12.91
N ASP A 107 -25.68 1.76 -14.11
CA ASP A 107 -25.82 0.87 -15.28
C ASP A 107 -24.59 -0.02 -15.43
N ARG A 108 -23.42 0.44 -14.95
CA ARG A 108 -22.18 -0.35 -14.87
C ARG A 108 -21.51 -0.10 -13.54
N LEU A 109 -21.13 -1.19 -12.89
CA LEU A 109 -20.43 -1.15 -11.61
C LEU A 109 -18.99 -1.64 -11.74
N VAL A 110 -18.05 -0.92 -11.12
CA VAL A 110 -16.63 -1.26 -11.09
C VAL A 110 -16.20 -1.41 -9.63
N LEU A 111 -15.86 -2.63 -9.23
CA LEU A 111 -15.44 -2.97 -7.87
C LEU A 111 -13.91 -3.01 -7.77
N THR A 112 -13.34 -1.99 -7.19
CA THR A 112 -11.88 -1.82 -7.01
C THR A 112 -11.53 -1.30 -5.62
N PRO A 113 -12.13 -1.84 -4.52
CA PRO A 113 -11.89 -1.36 -3.17
C PRO A 113 -10.46 -1.66 -2.66
N GLY A 114 -9.68 -2.43 -3.43
CA GLY A 114 -8.30 -2.75 -3.09
C GLY A 114 -8.15 -3.89 -2.10
N SER A 115 -7.07 -3.84 -1.34
CA SER A 115 -6.70 -4.82 -0.31
C SER A 115 -6.40 -4.13 1.00
N VAL A 116 -6.53 -4.88 2.08
CA VAL A 116 -6.14 -4.50 3.44
C VAL A 116 -5.04 -5.44 3.94
N THR A 117 -4.35 -5.03 4.99
CA THR A 117 -3.38 -5.88 5.69
C THR A 117 -4.05 -7.15 6.19
N ARG A 118 -3.45 -8.29 5.93
CA ARG A 118 -3.91 -9.57 6.45
C ARG A 118 -3.47 -9.71 7.90
N LEU A 119 -4.43 -9.70 8.80
CA LEU A 119 -4.19 -10.07 10.19
C LEU A 119 -4.31 -11.57 10.35
N PHE A 120 -3.29 -12.18 10.93
CA PHE A 120 -3.32 -13.58 11.33
C PHE A 120 -3.81 -13.67 12.77
N ASP A 121 -4.25 -14.85 13.18
CA ASP A 121 -4.68 -15.12 14.55
C ASP A 121 -3.45 -15.21 15.49
N VAL A 122 -2.86 -14.04 15.74
CA VAL A 122 -1.73 -13.85 16.65
C VAL A 122 -2.22 -12.96 17.79
N PRO A 123 -2.23 -13.46 19.04
CA PRO A 123 -2.69 -12.72 20.20
C PRO A 123 -2.01 -11.35 20.31
N GLY A 124 -2.83 -10.30 20.47
CA GLY A 124 -2.36 -8.93 20.63
C GLY A 124 -1.91 -8.20 19.35
N LEU A 125 -1.79 -8.90 18.20
CA LEU A 125 -1.32 -8.32 16.93
C LEU A 125 -2.13 -7.07 16.52
N ALA A 126 -3.44 -7.21 16.43
CA ALA A 126 -4.31 -6.11 15.99
C ALA A 126 -4.27 -4.89 16.91
N LYS A 127 -3.98 -5.09 18.20
CA LYS A 127 -3.94 -4.03 19.22
C LYS A 127 -2.60 -3.30 19.25
N HIS A 128 -1.49 -4.04 19.15
CA HIS A 128 -0.16 -3.52 19.44
C HIS A 128 0.71 -3.28 18.20
N ALA A 129 0.44 -3.94 17.07
CA ALA A 129 1.15 -3.68 15.83
C ALA A 129 0.49 -2.58 14.98
N ARG A 130 1.24 -2.06 14.00
CA ARG A 130 0.77 -1.09 12.99
C ARG A 130 1.17 -1.54 11.60
N GLY A 131 0.30 -1.27 10.63
CA GLY A 131 0.53 -1.57 9.22
C GLY A 131 1.34 -0.49 8.48
N LEU A 132 1.35 -0.62 7.15
CA LEU A 132 1.92 0.37 6.23
C LEU A 132 1.12 0.42 4.91
N LYS A 133 -0.20 0.59 5.01
CA LYS A 133 -1.10 0.66 3.85
C LYS A 133 -1.71 2.06 3.65
N SER A 134 -1.66 2.90 4.67
CA SER A 134 -2.25 4.24 4.69
C SER A 134 -1.22 5.32 5.04
N THR A 135 -1.57 6.58 4.76
CA THR A 135 -0.79 7.73 5.22
C THR A 135 -0.79 7.86 6.75
N ALA A 136 -1.89 7.48 7.39
CA ALA A 136 -2.01 7.53 8.85
C ALA A 136 -1.00 6.60 9.52
N GLU A 137 -0.87 5.37 9.03
CA GLU A 137 0.11 4.40 9.54
C GLU A 137 1.56 4.85 9.30
N ALA A 138 1.86 5.36 8.10
CA ALA A 138 3.21 5.82 7.77
C ALA A 138 3.63 7.02 8.64
N LEU A 139 2.75 8.01 8.84
CA LEU A 139 2.99 9.16 9.70
C LEU A 139 3.09 8.76 11.17
N TYR A 140 2.21 7.86 11.62
CA TYR A 140 2.27 7.36 12.99
C TYR A 140 3.59 6.62 13.26
N LEU A 141 3.99 5.69 12.39
CA LEU A 141 5.25 4.94 12.56
C LEU A 141 6.46 5.88 12.63
N ARG A 142 6.49 6.92 11.78
CA ARG A 142 7.52 7.94 11.82
C ARG A 142 7.60 8.64 13.18
N ASP A 143 6.47 9.22 13.59
CA ASP A 143 6.40 10.02 14.82
C ASP A 143 6.57 9.14 16.05
N HIS A 144 6.02 7.90 16.05
CA HIS A 144 6.18 6.94 17.14
C HIS A 144 7.63 6.50 17.35
N VAL A 145 8.39 6.23 16.28
CA VAL A 145 9.81 5.89 16.40
C VAL A 145 10.58 7.05 17.01
N LEU A 146 10.34 8.29 16.59
CA LEU A 146 10.99 9.47 17.17
C LEU A 146 10.62 9.63 18.64
N GLU A 147 9.33 9.53 18.99
CA GLU A 147 8.85 9.59 20.37
C GLU A 147 9.49 8.52 21.26
N GLN A 148 9.61 7.27 20.78
CA GLN A 148 10.25 6.21 21.55
C GLN A 148 11.75 6.48 21.78
N LEU A 149 12.44 7.09 20.83
CA LEU A 149 13.85 7.50 21.01
C LEU A 149 13.99 8.65 22.01
N GLU A 150 13.10 9.65 21.97
CA GLU A 150 13.03 10.75 22.95
C GLU A 150 12.76 10.22 24.37
N LEU A 151 11.78 9.33 24.52
CA LEU A 151 11.44 8.71 25.79
C LEU A 151 12.58 7.82 26.33
N ALA A 152 13.32 7.16 25.44
CA ALA A 152 14.48 6.35 25.83
C ALA A 152 15.62 7.19 26.41
N ASP A 153 15.74 8.46 26.02
CA ASP A 153 16.80 9.36 26.50
C ASP A 153 16.56 9.84 27.93
N VAL A 154 15.30 9.85 28.38
CA VAL A 154 14.90 10.30 29.73
C VAL A 154 14.43 9.16 30.64
N ASP A 155 14.51 7.90 30.20
CA ASP A 155 14.08 6.75 31.00
C ASP A 155 15.21 6.24 31.90
N ASP A 156 14.96 6.17 33.22
CA ASP A 156 15.93 5.71 34.20
C ASP A 156 16.11 4.18 34.24
N ASP A 157 15.21 3.41 33.58
CA ASP A 157 15.31 1.95 33.53
C ASP A 157 16.04 1.51 32.25
N PRO A 158 17.25 0.93 32.36
CA PRO A 158 18.01 0.48 31.19
C PRO A 158 17.26 -0.56 30.33
N GLY A 159 16.41 -1.38 30.96
CA GLY A 159 15.61 -2.38 30.24
C GLY A 159 14.52 -1.76 29.38
N ARG A 160 13.84 -0.72 29.89
CA ARG A 160 12.86 0.06 29.10
C ARG A 160 13.54 0.89 28.03
N THR A 161 14.66 1.55 28.35
CA THR A 161 15.49 2.27 27.38
C THR A 161 15.83 1.37 26.18
N ALA A 162 16.35 0.18 26.43
CA ALA A 162 16.66 -0.80 25.37
C ALA A 162 15.41 -1.22 24.59
N ALA A 163 14.26 -1.44 25.25
CA ALA A 163 13.00 -1.80 24.61
C ALA A 163 12.48 -0.68 23.70
N ARG A 164 12.56 0.58 24.11
CA ARG A 164 12.18 1.77 23.33
C ARG A 164 13.06 1.94 22.09
N ARG A 165 14.36 1.65 22.21
CA ARG A 165 15.33 1.68 21.11
C ARG A 165 15.31 0.44 20.23
N THR A 166 14.37 -0.51 20.45
CA THR A 166 14.24 -1.72 19.64
C THR A 166 12.99 -1.62 18.77
N ILE A 167 13.17 -1.69 17.45
CA ILE A 167 12.12 -1.62 16.44
C ILE A 167 12.02 -2.98 15.73
N VAL A 168 10.82 -3.59 15.76
CA VAL A 168 10.54 -4.87 15.09
C VAL A 168 9.69 -4.64 13.86
N VAL A 169 10.18 -5.06 12.70
CA VAL A 169 9.45 -5.04 11.42
C VAL A 169 9.21 -6.49 11.01
N VAL A 170 7.96 -6.84 10.69
CA VAL A 170 7.57 -8.19 10.29
C VAL A 170 7.15 -8.19 8.82
N GLY A 171 7.83 -9.02 8.03
CA GLY A 171 7.69 -9.12 6.59
C GLY A 171 8.94 -8.62 5.86
N ALA A 172 9.80 -9.54 5.39
CA ALA A 172 11.01 -9.20 4.62
C ALA A 172 10.78 -9.22 3.10
N SER A 173 9.54 -8.91 2.66
CA SER A 173 9.20 -8.57 1.28
C SER A 173 9.66 -7.14 0.95
N TYR A 174 9.26 -6.59 -0.20
CA TYR A 174 9.67 -5.23 -0.62
C TYR A 174 9.37 -4.15 0.42
N SER A 175 8.09 -4.01 0.79
CA SER A 175 7.63 -2.91 1.65
C SER A 175 8.23 -2.97 3.05
N GLY A 176 8.34 -4.17 3.65
CA GLY A 176 8.92 -4.31 4.98
C GLY A 176 10.43 -4.09 4.98
N THR A 177 11.14 -4.57 3.95
CA THR A 177 12.57 -4.30 3.77
C THR A 177 12.83 -2.81 3.59
N GLU A 178 12.05 -2.14 2.73
CA GLU A 178 12.13 -0.69 2.52
C GLU A 178 11.81 0.07 3.80
N LEU A 179 10.74 -0.31 4.52
CA LEU A 179 10.37 0.32 5.79
C LEU A 179 11.48 0.20 6.83
N ALA A 180 12.04 -1.00 7.04
CA ALA A 180 13.11 -1.22 8.01
C ALA A 180 14.33 -0.32 7.73
N VAL A 181 14.72 -0.22 6.46
CA VAL A 181 15.85 0.63 6.06
C VAL A 181 15.53 2.11 6.17
N GLN A 182 14.33 2.54 5.84
CA GLN A 182 13.92 3.94 5.93
C GLN A 182 13.76 4.41 7.38
N LEU A 183 13.19 3.58 8.26
CA LEU A 183 13.12 3.87 9.69
C LEU A 183 14.51 3.83 10.35
N ARG A 184 15.40 2.92 9.92
CA ARG A 184 16.80 2.90 10.37
C ARG A 184 17.49 4.23 10.03
N ALA A 185 17.37 4.72 8.82
CA ALA A 185 17.97 5.98 8.42
C ALA A 185 17.35 7.20 9.14
N LEU A 186 16.05 7.15 9.51
CA LEU A 186 15.42 8.14 10.38
C LEU A 186 16.02 8.11 11.78
N ALA A 187 16.15 6.92 12.37
CA ALA A 187 16.73 6.72 13.68
C ALA A 187 18.21 7.16 13.73
N ASP A 188 18.99 6.93 12.66
CA ASP A 188 20.36 7.43 12.57
C ASP A 188 20.42 8.96 12.57
N SER A 189 19.47 9.63 11.91
CA SER A 189 19.36 11.10 11.93
C SER A 189 18.94 11.60 13.32
N ALA A 190 18.02 10.88 13.99
CA ALA A 190 17.60 11.19 15.35
C ALA A 190 18.76 11.04 16.35
N ALA A 191 19.48 9.93 16.30
CA ALA A 191 20.63 9.68 17.16
C ALA A 191 21.69 10.79 17.07
N LYS A 192 21.99 11.25 15.84
CA LYS A 192 22.92 12.35 15.59
C LYS A 192 22.42 13.67 16.18
N GLN A 193 21.12 13.98 16.09
CA GLN A 193 20.56 15.23 16.61
C GLN A 193 20.34 15.21 18.13
N MET A 194 20.02 14.05 18.70
CA MET A 194 19.85 13.82 20.14
C MET A 194 21.15 13.45 20.85
N ASN A 195 22.27 13.34 20.11
CA ASN A 195 23.62 13.10 20.61
C ASN A 195 23.80 11.77 21.38
N PHE A 196 23.23 10.67 20.84
CA PHE A 196 23.50 9.30 21.31
C PHE A 196 24.07 8.42 20.16
N ASP A 197 24.62 7.24 20.51
CA ASP A 197 25.20 6.35 19.51
C ASP A 197 24.09 5.68 18.67
N PRO A 198 24.07 5.81 17.33
CA PRO A 198 23.15 5.08 16.46
C PRO A 198 23.20 3.56 16.67
N ALA A 199 24.32 2.99 17.13
CA ALA A 199 24.45 1.57 17.43
C ALA A 199 23.59 1.10 18.61
N ASP A 200 23.14 2.02 19.48
CA ASP A 200 22.21 1.74 20.57
C ASP A 200 20.78 1.44 20.08
N VAL A 201 20.45 1.76 18.81
CA VAL A 201 19.13 1.48 18.23
C VAL A 201 19.15 0.15 17.50
N ASN A 202 18.32 -0.78 17.96
CA ASN A 202 18.20 -2.13 17.40
C ASN A 202 17.05 -2.21 16.40
N PHE A 203 17.33 -2.76 15.23
CA PHE A 203 16.32 -3.09 14.23
C PHE A 203 16.28 -4.58 13.99
N VAL A 204 15.10 -5.18 14.10
CA VAL A 204 14.88 -6.61 13.85
C VAL A 204 13.88 -6.74 12.71
N LEU A 205 14.29 -7.40 11.63
CA LEU A 205 13.42 -7.72 10.48
C LEU A 205 13.13 -9.21 10.50
N LEU A 206 11.84 -9.59 10.64
CA LEU A 206 11.38 -10.96 10.74
C LEU A 206 10.66 -11.40 9.47
N ASP A 207 10.84 -12.64 9.03
CA ASP A 207 10.00 -13.27 8.01
C ASP A 207 9.98 -14.79 8.18
N LEU A 208 8.85 -15.44 7.83
CA LEU A 208 8.74 -16.90 7.73
C LEU A 208 9.48 -17.45 6.51
N ALA A 209 9.73 -16.66 5.49
CA ALA A 209 10.51 -17.08 4.32
C ALA A 209 11.97 -17.34 4.71
N GLU A 210 12.63 -18.22 3.94
CA GLU A 210 14.06 -18.54 4.14
C GLU A 210 15.01 -17.53 3.51
N GLN A 211 14.48 -16.54 2.77
CA GLN A 211 15.27 -15.49 2.12
C GLN A 211 14.50 -14.18 2.05
N VAL A 212 15.28 -13.09 2.04
CA VAL A 212 14.74 -11.72 1.87
C VAL A 212 14.29 -11.54 0.42
N MET A 213 13.07 -11.03 0.23
CA MET A 213 12.52 -10.68 -1.09
C MET A 213 12.69 -11.80 -2.13
N PRO A 214 12.12 -12.99 -1.94
CA PRO A 214 12.33 -14.14 -2.84
C PRO A 214 11.98 -13.83 -4.30
N GLU A 215 11.11 -12.86 -4.55
CA GLU A 215 10.64 -12.47 -5.87
C GLU A 215 11.69 -11.73 -6.72
N VAL A 216 12.76 -11.16 -6.12
CA VAL A 216 13.86 -10.53 -6.90
C VAL A 216 14.92 -11.53 -7.33
N GLY A 217 14.81 -12.77 -6.84
CA GLY A 217 15.78 -13.84 -7.08
C GLY A 217 17.00 -13.78 -6.15
N GLU A 218 17.72 -14.90 -6.09
CA GLU A 218 18.79 -15.16 -5.11
C GLU A 218 19.89 -14.08 -5.08
N LYS A 219 20.39 -13.68 -6.24
CA LYS A 219 21.51 -12.70 -6.35
C LYS A 219 21.14 -11.33 -5.79
N LEU A 220 19.96 -10.81 -6.11
CA LEU A 220 19.51 -9.50 -5.61
C LEU A 220 19.05 -9.60 -4.15
N GLY A 221 18.44 -10.71 -3.74
CA GLY A 221 18.13 -11.01 -2.34
C GLY A 221 19.39 -11.04 -1.46
N ALA A 222 20.45 -11.72 -1.91
CA ALA A 222 21.74 -11.73 -1.23
C ALA A 222 22.40 -10.33 -1.16
N ALA A 223 22.25 -9.52 -2.22
CA ALA A 223 22.72 -8.13 -2.20
C ALA A 223 21.94 -7.28 -1.18
N ALA A 224 20.62 -7.43 -1.11
CA ALA A 224 19.78 -6.77 -0.12
C ALA A 224 20.15 -7.20 1.31
N MET A 225 20.33 -8.50 1.57
CA MET A 225 20.75 -9.02 2.86
C MET A 225 22.07 -8.39 3.33
N ARG A 226 23.06 -8.26 2.44
CA ARG A 226 24.33 -7.58 2.78
C ARG A 226 24.13 -6.13 3.19
N VAL A 227 23.24 -5.41 2.50
CA VAL A 227 22.91 -4.02 2.84
C VAL A 227 22.20 -3.94 4.18
N LEU A 228 21.20 -4.78 4.44
CA LEU A 228 20.50 -4.82 5.72
C LEU A 228 21.47 -5.04 6.89
N LYS A 229 22.34 -6.05 6.79
CA LYS A 229 23.38 -6.33 7.79
C LYS A 229 24.37 -5.17 7.96
N SER A 230 24.82 -4.55 6.86
CA SER A 230 25.75 -3.40 6.93
C SER A 230 25.12 -2.16 7.59
N ARG A 231 23.78 -2.10 7.68
CA ARG A 231 23.03 -1.05 8.39
C ARG A 231 22.67 -1.43 9.82
N GLY A 232 23.19 -2.53 10.34
CA GLY A 232 22.89 -3.00 11.69
C GLY A 232 21.45 -3.51 11.88
N ILE A 233 20.81 -3.98 10.79
CA ILE A 233 19.49 -4.61 10.87
C ILE A 233 19.69 -6.11 11.07
N ASP A 234 19.21 -6.64 12.21
CA ASP A 234 19.18 -8.07 12.51
C ASP A 234 18.04 -8.72 11.71
N VAL A 235 18.40 -9.56 10.74
CA VAL A 235 17.42 -10.25 9.88
C VAL A 235 17.28 -11.68 10.35
N ARG A 236 16.10 -12.04 10.84
CA ARG A 236 15.73 -13.38 11.29
C ARG A 236 14.72 -13.98 10.34
N LEU A 237 15.11 -15.01 9.64
CA LEU A 237 14.30 -15.76 8.67
C LEU A 237 13.84 -17.08 9.26
N GLY A 238 12.73 -17.63 8.75
CA GLY A 238 12.10 -18.84 9.29
C GLY A 238 11.34 -18.62 10.60
N VAL A 239 11.21 -17.40 11.07
CA VAL A 239 10.52 -17.04 12.32
C VAL A 239 9.56 -15.87 12.13
N THR A 240 8.49 -15.86 12.93
CA THR A 240 7.53 -14.75 12.96
C THR A 240 6.98 -14.55 14.38
N LEU A 241 5.98 -13.67 14.53
CA LEU A 241 5.36 -13.43 15.82
C LEU A 241 4.42 -14.57 16.23
N LYS A 242 4.55 -15.01 17.48
CA LYS A 242 3.65 -15.91 18.19
C LYS A 242 2.66 -15.12 19.05
N GLU A 243 3.14 -14.06 19.72
CA GLU A 243 2.33 -13.15 20.54
C GLU A 243 2.88 -11.73 20.47
N VAL A 244 2.00 -10.74 20.62
CA VAL A 244 2.36 -9.31 20.64
C VAL A 244 1.80 -8.65 21.89
N HIS A 245 2.67 -8.11 22.71
CA HIS A 245 2.33 -7.38 23.93
C HIS A 245 2.72 -5.90 23.83
N ALA A 246 2.37 -5.10 24.82
CA ALA A 246 2.64 -3.65 24.83
C ALA A 246 4.14 -3.31 24.81
N GLU A 247 4.97 -4.17 25.42
CA GLU A 247 6.40 -3.90 25.68
C GLU A 247 7.33 -5.02 25.19
N HIS A 248 6.79 -6.07 24.58
CA HIS A 248 7.56 -7.17 24.03
C HIS A 248 6.77 -7.97 23.02
N VAL A 249 7.48 -8.77 22.23
CA VAL A 249 6.91 -9.79 21.35
C VAL A 249 7.53 -11.15 21.67
N VAL A 250 6.75 -12.22 21.51
CA VAL A 250 7.23 -13.61 21.55
C VAL A 250 7.24 -14.13 20.12
N LEU A 251 8.34 -14.74 19.70
CA LEU A 251 8.51 -15.33 18.37
C LEU A 251 8.09 -16.79 18.36
N THR A 252 7.95 -17.35 17.16
CA THR A 252 7.56 -18.75 16.96
C THR A 252 8.62 -19.77 17.40
N ASP A 253 9.85 -19.33 17.66
CA ASP A 253 10.94 -20.10 18.28
C ASP A 253 11.03 -19.93 19.81
N ASP A 254 9.98 -19.34 20.42
CA ASP A 254 9.84 -19.02 21.83
C ASP A 254 10.84 -17.95 22.35
N SER A 255 11.64 -17.34 21.48
CA SER A 255 12.48 -16.21 21.86
C SER A 255 11.64 -14.93 22.11
N LEU A 256 12.09 -14.09 23.05
CA LEU A 256 11.43 -12.86 23.43
C LEU A 256 12.26 -11.65 22.97
N ILE A 257 11.60 -10.66 22.37
CA ILE A 257 12.19 -9.37 22.02
C ILE A 257 11.43 -8.28 22.78
N ARG A 258 12.10 -7.54 23.66
CA ARG A 258 11.53 -6.35 24.29
C ARG A 258 11.48 -5.23 23.27
N THR A 259 10.31 -4.65 23.06
CA THR A 259 10.08 -3.56 22.10
C THR A 259 8.77 -2.86 22.37
N HIS A 260 8.71 -1.56 22.08
CA HIS A 260 7.47 -0.77 22.05
C HIS A 260 6.99 -0.49 20.62
N THR A 261 7.73 -0.96 19.60
CA THR A 261 7.46 -0.65 18.19
C THR A 261 7.40 -1.93 17.35
N VAL A 262 6.19 -2.26 16.86
CA VAL A 262 5.96 -3.41 15.98
C VAL A 262 5.27 -2.94 14.71
N ALA A 263 5.96 -3.05 13.58
CA ALA A 263 5.40 -2.82 12.25
C ALA A 263 5.08 -4.15 11.57
N TRP A 264 3.80 -4.38 11.25
CA TRP A 264 3.32 -5.59 10.58
C TRP A 264 3.05 -5.31 9.11
N VAL A 265 3.94 -5.77 8.23
CA VAL A 265 3.94 -5.48 6.79
C VAL A 265 3.90 -6.76 5.96
N THR A 266 3.22 -7.79 6.47
CA THR A 266 3.16 -9.11 5.85
C THR A 266 1.75 -9.47 5.41
N GLY A 267 1.64 -9.87 4.13
CA GLY A 267 0.41 -10.35 3.52
C GLY A 267 -0.68 -9.30 3.35
N VAL A 268 -1.52 -9.52 2.35
CA VAL A 268 -2.71 -8.71 2.08
C VAL A 268 -3.88 -9.63 1.75
N THR A 269 -5.10 -9.15 1.98
CA THR A 269 -6.35 -9.79 1.58
C THR A 269 -7.26 -8.76 0.92
N GLY A 270 -8.28 -9.21 0.18
CA GLY A 270 -9.29 -8.28 -0.37
C GLY A 270 -9.92 -7.43 0.71
N ALA A 271 -10.32 -6.20 0.35
CA ALA A 271 -11.01 -5.31 1.29
C ALA A 271 -12.27 -5.96 1.88
N PRO A 272 -12.67 -5.66 3.13
CA PRO A 272 -13.82 -6.30 3.82
C PRO A 272 -15.14 -6.23 3.05
N LEU A 273 -15.31 -5.23 2.19
CA LEU A 273 -16.47 -5.13 1.29
C LEU A 273 -16.62 -6.38 0.42
N ILE A 274 -15.52 -7.00 -0.04
CA ILE A 274 -15.56 -8.16 -0.96
C ILE A 274 -16.30 -9.35 -0.34
N GLU A 275 -16.08 -9.62 0.94
CA GLU A 275 -16.78 -10.71 1.65
C GLU A 275 -18.28 -10.42 1.79
N LYS A 276 -18.64 -9.15 2.00
CA LYS A 276 -20.05 -8.71 2.15
C LYS A 276 -20.87 -8.82 0.86
N LEU A 277 -20.21 -8.90 -0.31
CA LEU A 277 -20.91 -9.00 -1.60
C LEU A 277 -21.59 -10.37 -1.82
N GLY A 278 -21.20 -11.41 -1.08
CA GLY A 278 -21.75 -12.78 -1.27
C GLY A 278 -21.36 -13.43 -2.62
N LEU A 279 -20.41 -12.87 -3.35
CA LEU A 279 -19.96 -13.36 -4.64
C LEU A 279 -18.78 -14.34 -4.49
N PRO A 280 -18.55 -15.25 -5.46
CA PRO A 280 -17.45 -16.21 -5.39
C PRO A 280 -16.09 -15.53 -5.29
N THR A 281 -15.27 -16.00 -4.34
CA THR A 281 -13.91 -15.50 -4.10
C THR A 281 -12.86 -16.60 -4.28
N GLU A 282 -11.62 -16.17 -4.46
CA GLU A 282 -10.44 -17.02 -4.43
C GLU A 282 -9.34 -16.29 -3.65
N LYS A 283 -8.82 -16.94 -2.60
CA LYS A 283 -7.85 -16.32 -1.67
C LYS A 283 -8.28 -14.95 -1.14
N GLY A 284 -9.58 -14.82 -0.78
CA GLY A 284 -10.18 -13.58 -0.27
C GLY A 284 -10.37 -12.47 -1.32
N ARG A 285 -10.27 -12.78 -2.60
CA ARG A 285 -10.38 -11.84 -3.73
C ARG A 285 -11.50 -12.28 -4.66
N LEU A 286 -12.26 -11.33 -5.20
CA LEU A 286 -13.42 -11.59 -6.06
C LEU A 286 -13.01 -12.31 -7.36
N LYS A 287 -13.65 -13.42 -7.68
CA LYS A 287 -13.42 -14.12 -8.96
C LYS A 287 -13.88 -13.26 -10.12
N VAL A 288 -13.05 -13.17 -11.17
CA VAL A 288 -13.36 -12.46 -12.40
C VAL A 288 -12.91 -13.26 -13.61
N GLN A 289 -13.49 -12.94 -14.77
CA GLN A 289 -13.05 -13.46 -16.06
C GLN A 289 -11.77 -12.77 -16.56
N THR A 290 -11.17 -13.26 -17.63
CA THR A 290 -9.94 -12.69 -18.20
C THR A 290 -10.10 -11.26 -18.74
N ASP A 291 -11.34 -10.86 -19.04
CA ASP A 291 -11.72 -9.50 -19.43
C ASP A 291 -12.15 -8.61 -18.26
N LEU A 292 -11.99 -9.11 -17.03
CA LEU A 292 -12.26 -8.42 -15.76
C LEU A 292 -13.75 -8.26 -15.41
N GLN A 293 -14.63 -8.99 -16.10
CA GLN A 293 -16.05 -9.03 -15.79
C GLN A 293 -16.32 -10.05 -14.66
N VAL A 294 -17.28 -9.78 -13.80
CA VAL A 294 -17.70 -10.69 -12.73
C VAL A 294 -18.60 -11.78 -13.32
N PRO A 295 -18.30 -13.09 -13.14
CA PRO A 295 -19.14 -14.16 -13.63
C PRO A 295 -20.60 -14.04 -13.15
N GLY A 296 -21.57 -14.19 -14.08
CA GLY A 296 -22.99 -14.07 -13.77
C GLY A 296 -23.52 -12.63 -13.70
N HIS A 297 -22.64 -11.62 -13.72
CA HIS A 297 -23.03 -10.20 -13.64
C HIS A 297 -22.40 -9.40 -14.82
N PRO A 298 -23.05 -9.36 -16.00
CA PRO A 298 -22.48 -8.77 -17.20
C PRO A 298 -22.24 -7.25 -17.11
N ASP A 299 -22.85 -6.58 -16.14
CA ASP A 299 -22.73 -5.15 -15.92
C ASP A 299 -21.75 -4.80 -14.77
N VAL A 300 -21.13 -5.84 -14.15
CA VAL A 300 -20.23 -5.70 -13.02
C VAL A 300 -18.82 -6.12 -13.39
N PHE A 301 -17.85 -5.29 -13.05
CA PHE A 301 -16.44 -5.48 -13.32
C PHE A 301 -15.62 -5.35 -12.04
N ALA A 302 -14.52 -6.10 -11.94
CA ALA A 302 -13.59 -5.96 -10.82
C ALA A 302 -12.14 -6.20 -11.25
N ALA A 303 -11.20 -5.55 -10.58
CA ALA A 303 -9.77 -5.73 -10.83
C ALA A 303 -8.92 -5.19 -9.66
N GLY A 304 -7.62 -5.29 -9.81
CA GLY A 304 -6.64 -4.91 -8.79
C GLY A 304 -6.58 -5.91 -7.64
N ASP A 305 -6.16 -5.44 -6.49
CA ASP A 305 -5.95 -6.32 -5.33
C ASP A 305 -7.27 -6.93 -4.81
N ALA A 306 -8.39 -6.30 -5.10
CA ALA A 306 -9.73 -6.81 -4.74
C ALA A 306 -10.17 -8.01 -5.58
N ALA A 307 -9.56 -8.30 -6.74
CA ALA A 307 -9.99 -9.34 -7.67
C ALA A 307 -8.91 -10.40 -7.92
N ALA A 308 -9.35 -11.64 -8.01
CA ALA A 308 -8.55 -12.80 -8.43
C ALA A 308 -8.48 -12.88 -9.96
N VAL A 309 -7.70 -11.97 -10.55
CA VAL A 309 -7.59 -11.86 -12.01
C VAL A 309 -6.74 -12.99 -12.57
N PRO A 310 -7.27 -13.83 -13.49
CA PRO A 310 -6.51 -14.92 -14.10
C PRO A 310 -5.24 -14.43 -14.81
N ASP A 311 -4.12 -15.10 -14.60
CA ASP A 311 -2.90 -14.80 -15.34
C ASP A 311 -2.86 -15.62 -16.65
N VAL A 312 -3.21 -14.98 -17.76
CA VAL A 312 -3.20 -15.62 -19.08
C VAL A 312 -1.79 -15.97 -19.58
N THR A 313 -0.74 -15.50 -18.89
CA THR A 313 0.66 -15.85 -19.19
C THR A 313 1.14 -17.06 -18.41
N GLN A 314 0.43 -17.41 -17.33
CA GLN A 314 0.67 -18.59 -16.50
C GLN A 314 -0.68 -19.25 -16.15
N PRO A 315 -1.27 -20.03 -17.06
CA PRO A 315 -2.58 -20.63 -16.86
C PRO A 315 -2.70 -21.40 -15.54
N GLY A 316 -3.82 -21.23 -14.83
CA GLY A 316 -4.06 -21.80 -13.50
C GLY A 316 -3.64 -20.90 -12.34
N ASN A 317 -2.89 -19.83 -12.60
CA ASN A 317 -2.50 -18.84 -11.59
C ASN A 317 -3.38 -17.59 -11.67
N ILE A 318 -3.44 -16.86 -10.55
CA ILE A 318 -4.00 -15.50 -10.46
C ILE A 318 -2.86 -14.49 -10.30
N THR A 319 -3.06 -13.30 -10.86
CA THR A 319 -2.05 -12.23 -10.77
C THR A 319 -1.85 -11.79 -9.32
N PRO A 320 -0.59 -11.54 -8.89
CA PRO A 320 -0.31 -11.07 -7.53
C PRO A 320 -0.85 -9.65 -7.28
N PRO A 321 -1.19 -9.30 -6.01
CA PRO A 321 -1.69 -7.98 -5.64
C PRO A 321 -0.52 -6.98 -5.58
N THR A 322 -0.21 -6.36 -6.72
CA THR A 322 0.87 -5.36 -6.83
C THR A 322 0.40 -4.10 -7.54
N ALA A 323 1.00 -2.96 -7.22
CA ALA A 323 0.72 -1.67 -7.86
C ALA A 323 0.90 -1.71 -9.40
N GLN A 324 1.82 -2.53 -9.91
CA GLN A 324 2.01 -2.73 -11.35
C GLN A 324 0.81 -3.41 -12.00
N HIS A 325 0.32 -4.51 -11.41
CA HIS A 325 -0.89 -5.19 -11.89
C HIS A 325 -2.10 -4.28 -11.75
N ALA A 326 -2.31 -3.67 -10.58
CA ALA A 326 -3.43 -2.77 -10.30
C ALA A 326 -3.54 -1.62 -11.33
N THR A 327 -2.44 -0.95 -11.61
CA THR A 327 -2.39 0.15 -12.60
C THR A 327 -2.73 -0.33 -14.02
N ARG A 328 -2.20 -1.47 -14.44
CA ARG A 328 -2.42 -1.99 -15.82
C ARG A 328 -3.79 -2.59 -15.99
N GLN A 329 -4.28 -3.32 -15.00
CA GLN A 329 -5.64 -3.82 -14.96
C GLN A 329 -6.65 -2.67 -15.03
N GLY A 330 -6.44 -1.58 -14.26
CA GLY A 330 -7.29 -0.39 -14.34
C GLY A 330 -7.37 0.22 -15.75
N LYS A 331 -6.27 0.21 -16.51
CA LYS A 331 -6.27 0.69 -17.91
C LYS A 331 -7.07 -0.22 -18.85
N VAL A 332 -7.01 -1.53 -18.66
CA VAL A 332 -7.81 -2.52 -19.44
C VAL A 332 -9.26 -2.41 -19.01
N LEU A 333 -9.53 -2.38 -17.72
CA LEU A 333 -10.84 -2.27 -17.11
C LEU A 333 -11.64 -1.08 -17.64
N GLY A 334 -11.05 0.14 -17.63
CA GLY A 334 -11.73 1.32 -18.18
C GLY A 334 -12.03 1.24 -19.68
N ARG A 335 -11.26 0.45 -20.45
CA ARG A 335 -11.56 0.16 -21.87
C ARG A 335 -12.68 -0.86 -22.01
N ASN A 336 -12.72 -1.87 -21.16
CA ASN A 336 -13.72 -2.93 -21.18
C ASN A 336 -15.09 -2.41 -20.72
N VAL A 337 -15.13 -1.56 -19.70
CA VAL A 337 -16.35 -0.83 -19.32
C VAL A 337 -16.85 0.03 -20.47
N ALA A 338 -15.98 0.77 -21.16
CA ALA A 338 -16.39 1.52 -22.34
C ALA A 338 -16.89 0.61 -23.47
N ALA A 339 -16.29 -0.56 -23.66
CA ALA A 339 -16.72 -1.54 -24.67
C ALA A 339 -18.10 -2.13 -24.36
N SER A 340 -18.42 -2.39 -23.08
CA SER A 340 -19.76 -2.85 -22.65
C SER A 340 -20.86 -1.79 -22.89
N LEU A 341 -20.48 -0.54 -23.07
CA LEU A 341 -21.35 0.57 -23.44
C LEU A 341 -21.39 0.84 -24.96
N GLY A 342 -20.80 -0.05 -25.76
CA GLY A 342 -20.75 0.09 -27.21
C GLY A 342 -19.55 0.89 -27.76
N TYR A 343 -18.63 1.33 -26.88
CA TYR A 343 -17.48 2.16 -27.29
C TYR A 343 -16.18 1.36 -27.33
N GLY A 344 -16.02 0.52 -28.34
CA GLY A 344 -14.80 -0.22 -28.61
C GLY A 344 -14.95 -1.74 -28.48
N LYS A 345 -13.82 -2.44 -28.28
CA LYS A 345 -13.79 -3.90 -28.17
C LYS A 345 -13.20 -4.30 -26.81
N THR A 346 -13.77 -5.33 -26.21
CA THR A 346 -13.27 -5.97 -24.99
C THR A 346 -11.88 -6.56 -25.21
N LYS A 347 -11.05 -6.52 -24.18
CA LYS A 347 -9.68 -7.05 -24.17
C LYS A 347 -9.44 -7.89 -22.94
N GLN A 348 -8.75 -8.99 -23.11
CA GLN A 348 -8.20 -9.74 -21.97
C GLN A 348 -7.03 -8.97 -21.34
N TYR A 349 -6.92 -9.09 -20.02
CA TYR A 349 -5.73 -8.60 -19.34
C TYR A 349 -4.56 -9.56 -19.56
N LYS A 350 -3.47 -9.05 -20.10
CA LYS A 350 -2.21 -9.78 -20.26
C LYS A 350 -1.09 -9.03 -19.58
N HIS A 351 -0.44 -9.69 -18.63
CA HIS A 351 0.70 -9.09 -17.92
C HIS A 351 1.95 -9.06 -18.80
N ARG A 352 2.72 -7.98 -18.66
CA ARG A 352 4.10 -7.89 -19.13
C ARG A 352 4.97 -7.53 -17.93
N ASN A 353 5.84 -8.45 -17.54
CA ASN A 353 6.77 -8.18 -16.45
C ASN A 353 7.75 -7.07 -16.87
N MET A 354 7.81 -5.99 -16.09
CA MET A 354 8.74 -4.88 -16.30
C MET A 354 9.88 -4.90 -15.28
N GLY A 355 9.92 -5.94 -14.45
CA GLY A 355 10.84 -6.07 -13.35
C GLY A 355 10.35 -5.34 -12.10
N LEU A 356 11.23 -5.26 -11.14
CA LEU A 356 11.01 -4.73 -9.80
C LEU A 356 12.08 -3.72 -9.45
N VAL A 357 11.76 -2.81 -8.54
CA VAL A 357 12.69 -1.87 -7.94
C VAL A 357 12.45 -1.84 -6.44
N VAL A 358 13.52 -1.86 -5.64
CA VAL A 358 13.44 -1.84 -4.17
C VAL A 358 14.48 -0.87 -3.63
N ASP A 359 14.03 0.12 -2.91
CA ASP A 359 14.88 1.10 -2.24
C ASP A 359 15.49 0.53 -0.96
N LEU A 360 16.80 0.56 -0.83
CA LEU A 360 17.52 0.08 0.35
C LEU A 360 18.18 1.24 1.12
N GLY A 361 17.50 2.40 1.14
CA GLY A 361 17.90 3.58 1.89
C GLY A 361 18.91 4.46 1.14
N PRO A 362 19.62 5.34 1.84
CA PRO A 362 20.53 6.28 1.23
C PRO A 362 21.54 5.61 0.28
N ARG A 363 21.60 6.06 -0.97
CA ARG A 363 22.57 5.67 -2.02
C ARG A 363 22.52 4.22 -2.51
N TYR A 364 21.60 3.37 -2.03
CA TYR A 364 21.54 1.98 -2.44
C TYR A 364 20.10 1.53 -2.79
N ALA A 365 20.01 0.71 -3.81
CA ALA A 365 18.79 0.00 -4.19
C ALA A 365 19.16 -1.32 -4.88
N VAL A 366 18.19 -2.20 -5.07
CA VAL A 366 18.25 -3.32 -5.99
C VAL A 366 17.12 -3.18 -7.00
N ALA A 367 17.38 -3.53 -8.24
CA ALA A 367 16.39 -3.42 -9.30
C ALA A 367 16.60 -4.50 -10.35
N ASN A 368 15.50 -4.92 -10.98
CA ASN A 368 15.53 -5.88 -12.08
C ASN A 368 14.65 -5.40 -13.26
N PRO A 369 14.89 -4.17 -13.80
CA PRO A 369 14.10 -3.67 -14.91
C PRO A 369 14.36 -4.52 -16.15
N LEU A 370 13.28 -5.04 -16.77
CA LEU A 370 13.36 -5.85 -17.99
C LEU A 370 14.35 -7.03 -17.88
N ASN A 371 14.46 -7.65 -16.71
CA ASN A 371 15.42 -8.71 -16.37
C ASN A 371 16.90 -8.30 -16.33
N ILE A 372 17.20 -6.99 -16.30
CA ILE A 372 18.57 -6.49 -16.09
C ILE A 372 18.80 -6.29 -14.60
N GLN A 373 19.64 -7.12 -13.98
CA GLN A 373 19.94 -7.04 -12.56
C GLN A 373 20.88 -5.88 -12.25
N LEU A 374 20.39 -4.91 -11.48
CA LEU A 374 21.13 -3.73 -11.02
C LEU A 374 21.20 -3.70 -9.50
N SER A 375 22.28 -3.19 -8.94
CA SER A 375 22.45 -2.92 -7.51
C SER A 375 23.25 -1.64 -7.27
N GLY A 376 23.14 -1.06 -6.06
CA GLY A 376 23.85 0.15 -5.69
C GLY A 376 23.26 1.42 -6.33
N PHE A 377 24.13 2.39 -6.64
CA PHE A 377 23.72 3.69 -7.16
C PHE A 377 22.95 3.62 -8.50
N PRO A 378 23.36 2.81 -9.51
CA PRO A 378 22.58 2.67 -10.74
C PRO A 378 21.16 2.19 -10.50
N ALA A 379 20.97 1.19 -9.61
CA ALA A 379 19.65 0.73 -9.22
C ALA A 379 18.85 1.84 -8.50
N LYS A 380 19.51 2.63 -7.63
CA LYS A 380 18.87 3.76 -6.93
C LYS A 380 18.36 4.82 -7.90
N ALA A 381 19.17 5.18 -8.91
CA ALA A 381 18.75 6.12 -9.94
C ALA A 381 17.54 5.61 -10.74
N VAL A 382 17.55 4.33 -11.14
CA VAL A 382 16.42 3.68 -11.84
C VAL A 382 15.18 3.63 -10.95
N THR A 383 15.30 3.29 -9.67
CA THR A 383 14.20 3.24 -8.71
C THR A 383 13.54 4.61 -8.56
N ARG A 384 14.31 5.65 -8.30
CA ARG A 384 13.79 7.03 -8.19
C ARG A 384 13.14 7.50 -9.50
N ALA A 385 13.79 7.27 -10.65
CA ALA A 385 13.22 7.61 -11.95
C ALA A 385 11.91 6.88 -12.24
N TYR A 386 11.82 5.59 -11.90
CA TYR A 386 10.58 4.81 -12.03
C TYR A 386 9.43 5.39 -11.19
N HIS A 387 9.66 5.70 -9.91
CA HIS A 387 8.63 6.29 -9.07
C HIS A 387 8.18 7.65 -9.59
N LEU A 388 9.10 8.51 -9.99
CA LEU A 388 8.77 9.82 -10.59
C LEU A 388 7.95 9.66 -11.88
N TYR A 389 8.29 8.69 -12.73
CA TYR A 389 7.51 8.39 -13.94
C TYR A 389 6.10 7.90 -13.60
N ALA A 390 5.97 7.03 -12.59
CA ALA A 390 4.73 6.36 -12.23
C ALA A 390 3.73 7.27 -11.50
N ILE A 391 4.17 8.32 -10.81
CA ILE A 391 3.29 9.32 -10.18
C ILE A 391 2.48 10.04 -11.26
N PRO A 392 1.13 10.00 -11.22
CA PRO A 392 0.30 10.46 -12.35
C PRO A 392 0.20 11.99 -12.51
N ARG A 393 0.55 12.78 -11.47
CA ARG A 393 0.40 14.23 -11.45
C ARG A 393 1.76 14.95 -11.44
N PHE A 394 1.95 15.88 -12.36
CA PHE A 394 3.23 16.61 -12.54
C PHE A 394 3.67 17.40 -11.29
N VAL A 395 2.75 18.07 -10.61
CA VAL A 395 3.05 18.83 -9.37
C VAL A 395 3.61 17.91 -8.29
N ASN A 396 2.99 16.73 -8.09
CA ASN A 396 3.47 15.73 -7.13
C ASN A 396 4.86 15.17 -7.53
N ARG A 397 5.11 14.94 -8.84
CA ARG A 397 6.44 14.53 -9.31
C ARG A 397 7.52 15.54 -8.93
N ARG A 398 7.27 16.83 -9.17
CA ARG A 398 8.21 17.90 -8.80
C ARG A 398 8.47 17.95 -7.29
N ALA A 399 7.41 17.81 -6.48
CA ALA A 399 7.53 17.82 -5.03
C ALA A 399 8.38 16.63 -4.54
N VAL A 400 8.12 15.42 -5.04
CA VAL A 400 8.92 14.22 -4.72
C VAL A 400 10.37 14.36 -5.25
N THR A 401 10.57 14.99 -6.42
CA THR A 401 11.94 15.25 -6.93
C THR A 401 12.71 16.16 -5.97
N LEU A 402 12.08 17.24 -5.49
CA LEU A 402 12.72 18.14 -4.53
C LEU A 402 12.99 17.44 -3.20
N ALA A 403 12.06 16.62 -2.70
CA ALA A 403 12.25 15.81 -1.51
C ALA A 403 13.46 14.86 -1.65
N TYR A 404 13.60 14.18 -2.78
CA TYR A 404 14.76 13.33 -3.05
C TYR A 404 16.09 14.09 -3.14
N LEU A 405 16.08 15.32 -3.67
CA LEU A 405 17.26 16.18 -3.67
C LEU A 405 17.62 16.62 -2.25
N THR A 406 16.61 17.00 -1.45
CA THR A 406 16.82 17.38 -0.04
C THR A 406 17.42 16.23 0.75
N ASP A 407 16.85 15.01 0.67
CA ASP A 407 17.34 13.79 1.33
C ASP A 407 18.79 13.42 0.93
N MET A 408 19.26 13.89 -0.24
CA MET A 408 20.63 13.61 -0.69
C MET A 408 21.68 14.47 0.02
N PHE A 409 21.33 15.71 0.40
CA PHE A 409 22.28 16.72 0.88
C PHE A 409 22.09 17.10 2.34
N PHE A 410 20.90 16.84 2.93
CA PHE A 410 20.56 17.25 4.28
C PHE A 410 20.13 16.04 5.12
N ASP A 411 20.36 16.14 6.42
CA ASP A 411 19.84 15.16 7.39
C ASP A 411 18.30 15.25 7.44
N ARG A 412 17.66 14.14 7.79
CA ARG A 412 16.20 14.07 7.91
C ARG A 412 15.71 14.88 9.10
N SER A 413 14.55 15.51 8.94
CA SER A 413 13.88 16.19 10.04
C SER A 413 13.40 15.17 11.08
N VAL A 414 13.72 15.42 12.35
CA VAL A 414 13.32 14.58 13.50
C VAL A 414 12.20 15.21 14.31
N VAL A 415 11.52 16.24 13.77
CA VAL A 415 10.38 16.87 14.43
C VAL A 415 9.15 15.96 14.31
N SER A 416 8.55 15.61 15.44
CA SER A 416 7.27 14.92 15.51
C SER A 416 6.12 15.93 15.55
N PHE A 417 5.14 15.79 14.64
CA PHE A 417 3.99 16.69 14.59
C PHE A 417 2.73 16.10 15.21
N GLY A 418 2.70 14.80 15.52
CA GLY A 418 1.51 14.11 16.01
C GLY A 418 0.32 14.17 15.03
N LEU A 419 0.59 14.17 13.71
CA LEU A 419 -0.43 14.31 12.67
C LEU A 419 -1.36 13.10 12.56
N SER A 420 -0.98 11.97 13.14
CA SER A 420 -1.78 10.75 13.16
C SER A 420 -1.81 10.20 14.57
N SER A 421 -2.99 10.01 15.13
CA SER A 421 -3.15 9.40 16.45
C SER A 421 -2.88 7.88 16.40
N LYS A 422 -2.70 7.28 17.57
CA LYS A 422 -2.58 5.83 17.70
C LYS A 422 -3.82 5.10 17.18
N GLU A 423 -4.99 5.68 17.40
CA GLU A 423 -6.30 5.18 16.97
C GLU A 423 -6.45 5.25 15.45
N ASP A 424 -6.04 6.37 14.81
CA ASP A 424 -6.07 6.52 13.36
C ASP A 424 -5.16 5.53 12.64
N ALA A 425 -4.05 5.15 13.26
CA ALA A 425 -3.08 4.19 12.73
C ALA A 425 -3.39 2.73 13.09
N GLN A 426 -4.45 2.45 13.87
CA GLN A 426 -4.93 1.07 14.06
C GLN A 426 -5.54 0.53 12.77
N PHE A 427 -5.46 -0.78 12.55
CA PHE A 427 -6.00 -1.44 11.36
C PHE A 427 -7.51 -1.18 11.15
N ALA A 428 -8.27 -0.99 12.24
CA ALA A 428 -9.68 -0.60 12.14
C ALA A 428 -9.87 0.82 11.60
N GLY A 429 -9.10 1.79 12.10
CA GLY A 429 -9.18 3.19 11.67
C GLY A 429 -8.58 3.40 10.28
N SER A 430 -7.37 2.88 10.05
CA SER A 430 -6.61 3.12 8.82
C SER A 430 -7.10 2.32 7.61
N GLU A 431 -7.52 1.06 7.84
CA GLU A 431 -7.88 0.11 6.78
C GLU A 431 -9.33 -0.38 6.86
N GLY A 432 -10.06 -0.03 7.90
CA GLY A 432 -11.44 -0.49 8.12
C GLY A 432 -11.54 -2.00 8.40
N ILE A 433 -10.47 -2.61 8.91
CA ILE A 433 -10.48 -4.03 9.30
C ILE A 433 -11.24 -4.16 10.62
N PRO A 434 -12.28 -5.01 10.72
CA PRO A 434 -12.94 -5.25 11.99
C PRO A 434 -11.94 -5.75 13.04
N MET A 435 -11.90 -5.11 14.21
CA MET A 435 -11.10 -5.60 15.33
C MET A 435 -11.65 -6.92 15.83
N PRO A 436 -10.81 -7.89 16.23
CA PRO A 436 -11.26 -9.07 16.95
C PRO A 436 -12.07 -8.64 18.17
N LYS A 437 -13.15 -9.36 18.48
CA LYS A 437 -13.90 -9.10 19.73
C LYS A 437 -12.91 -9.28 20.88
N PRO A 438 -12.93 -8.38 21.87
CA PRO A 438 -12.18 -8.61 23.10
C PRO A 438 -12.69 -9.90 23.75
N ASP A 439 -11.79 -10.79 24.13
CA ASP A 439 -12.08 -11.99 24.91
C ASP A 439 -12.64 -11.64 26.28
#